data_93675e396e5197ce64a94339154bbe6d
#
_entry.id   93675e396e5197ce64a94339154bbe6d
#
_cell.length_a   1.000
_cell.length_b   1.000
_cell.length_c   1.000
_cell.angle_alpha   90.00
_cell.angle_beta   90.00
_cell.angle_gamma   90.00
#
_symmetry.space_group_name_H-M   'P 1'
#
loop_
_entity.id
_entity.type
_entity.pdbx_description
1 polymer ?
#
loop_
_entity_poly.entity_id
_entity_poly.type
_entity_poly.pdbx_seq_one_letter_code
_entity_poly.pdbx_strand_id
1 'polypeptide(L)'
;MNVAKVIATCFTKRTLRLKSSLVGDPLGYFGHSQVLRSPEDVVDLIKYNISLEKKINPGISKRDLIIVNNDVGYKNGNNFLREISGLKIPYGKIITCNRKNIGMSFGAYDYAFRKFKDRYDYFLFTEDDTLIAKKNYFKIGIDIFNSYKKAGFLAYIHSTKVDKMYYKPLNLNRKNAISAHGATGLSSTEILKKVFKKYGKLPHYKGNDYQKCITYGEVGFPSSFIKIGYKIIDLPKGLVLTIPAYDLMTKKKYKKWPSNIEIFYYYFKRTIYKIFSISSLTLSFYLKILSCAKNMIAPNN
;
A
#
# COMPACT_ATOMS: atom_id res chain seq x y z
N MET A 1 -0.03 -21.17 16.36
CA MET A 1 -0.48 -20.19 15.35
C MET A 1 0.70 -19.82 14.46
N ASN A 2 0.57 -20.07 13.17
CA ASN A 2 1.55 -19.75 12.16
C ASN A 2 1.01 -18.58 11.32
N VAL A 3 1.82 -17.55 11.06
CA VAL A 3 1.38 -16.41 10.27
C VAL A 3 2.35 -16.09 9.14
N ALA A 4 1.84 -15.48 8.07
CA ALA A 4 2.62 -15.00 6.96
C ALA A 4 2.49 -13.48 6.84
N LYS A 5 3.62 -12.76 6.76
CA LYS A 5 3.64 -11.43 6.20
C LYS A 5 4.01 -11.54 4.72
N VAL A 6 3.11 -11.13 3.84
CA VAL A 6 3.31 -11.12 2.39
C VAL A 6 3.69 -9.71 1.96
N ILE A 7 4.85 -9.56 1.33
CA ILE A 7 5.30 -8.31 0.72
C ILE A 7 5.22 -8.47 -0.79
N ALA A 8 4.33 -7.72 -1.43
CA ALA A 8 4.31 -7.60 -2.87
C ALA A 8 5.36 -6.59 -3.33
N THR A 9 6.19 -6.97 -4.31
CA THR A 9 7.22 -6.11 -4.88
C THR A 9 7.30 -6.22 -6.39
N CYS A 10 7.93 -5.24 -7.02
CA CYS A 10 8.22 -5.22 -8.44
C CYS A 10 9.44 -4.31 -8.67
N PHE A 11 10.53 -4.88 -9.15
CA PHE A 11 11.78 -4.16 -9.41
C PHE A 11 11.69 -3.38 -10.73
N THR A 12 10.88 -2.34 -10.74
CA THR A 12 10.69 -1.48 -11.90
C THR A 12 10.86 -0.02 -11.53
N LYS A 13 11.22 0.80 -12.51
CA LYS A 13 11.18 2.26 -12.36
C LYS A 13 9.71 2.66 -12.19
N ARG A 14 9.38 3.16 -11.01
CA ARG A 14 8.05 3.67 -10.72
C ARG A 14 8.05 5.18 -10.93
N THR A 15 7.47 5.61 -12.03
CA THR A 15 7.04 6.99 -12.17
C THR A 15 5.68 7.10 -11.48
N LEU A 16 5.63 7.76 -10.35
CA LEU A 16 4.37 8.22 -9.79
C LEU A 16 3.81 9.27 -10.77
N ARG A 17 2.86 8.86 -11.59
CA ARG A 17 2.27 9.76 -12.58
C ARG A 17 1.41 10.79 -11.87
N LEU A 18 1.78 12.06 -12.04
CA LEU A 18 1.04 13.26 -11.64
C LEU A 18 -0.45 13.27 -12.03
N LYS A 19 -0.90 12.39 -12.92
CA LYS A 19 -2.31 12.33 -13.37
C LYS A 19 -3.28 11.85 -12.30
N SER A 20 -2.82 11.21 -11.22
CA SER A 20 -3.67 10.91 -10.06
C SER A 20 -3.78 12.09 -9.08
N SER A 21 -3.03 13.14 -9.30
CA SER A 21 -2.93 14.32 -8.44
C SER A 21 -4.16 15.22 -8.46
N LEU A 22 -5.11 14.98 -9.34
CA LEU A 22 -6.34 15.78 -9.42
C LEU A 22 -7.24 15.65 -8.18
N VAL A 23 -7.01 14.69 -7.31
CA VAL A 23 -7.91 14.43 -6.17
C VAL A 23 -7.25 14.66 -4.80
N GLY A 24 -5.93 14.68 -4.69
CA GLY A 24 -5.28 14.77 -3.39
C GLY A 24 -4.16 15.79 -3.24
N ASP A 25 -3.31 15.89 -4.23
CA ASP A 25 -2.17 16.82 -4.27
C ASP A 25 -1.99 17.39 -5.69
N PRO A 26 -2.80 18.38 -6.08
CA PRO A 26 -2.81 18.92 -7.44
C PRO A 26 -1.48 19.54 -7.89
N LEU A 27 -0.51 19.64 -7.00
CA LEU A 27 0.77 20.29 -7.27
C LEU A 27 1.99 19.37 -7.09
N GLY A 28 1.78 18.12 -6.65
CA GLY A 28 2.88 17.20 -6.38
C GLY A 28 3.86 17.72 -5.31
N TYR A 29 3.42 18.61 -4.44
CA TYR A 29 4.28 19.36 -3.53
C TYR A 29 4.86 18.49 -2.42
N PHE A 30 4.19 17.38 -2.05
CA PHE A 30 4.68 16.47 -1.04
C PHE A 30 5.56 15.36 -1.60
N GLY A 31 6.10 15.55 -2.79
CA GLY A 31 7.13 14.67 -3.33
C GLY A 31 6.67 13.27 -3.69
N HIS A 32 5.42 12.90 -3.43
CA HIS A 32 4.88 11.59 -3.79
C HIS A 32 4.86 11.37 -5.30
N SER A 33 4.69 12.45 -6.05
CA SER A 33 4.62 12.46 -7.50
C SER A 33 5.97 12.52 -8.20
N GLN A 34 7.06 12.85 -7.49
CA GLN A 34 8.37 13.09 -8.08
C GLN A 34 9.47 12.12 -7.64
N VAL A 35 9.20 11.23 -6.70
CA VAL A 35 10.20 10.22 -6.33
C VAL A 35 10.23 9.14 -7.40
N LEU A 36 11.11 9.33 -8.38
CA LEU A 36 11.50 8.26 -9.29
C LEU A 36 12.19 7.20 -8.45
N ARG A 37 11.52 6.08 -8.25
CA ARG A 37 12.16 4.90 -7.67
C ARG A 37 12.82 4.14 -8.80
N SER A 38 14.13 4.00 -8.71
CA SER A 38 14.86 3.06 -9.53
C SER A 38 14.56 1.62 -9.07
N PRO A 39 14.82 0.60 -9.88
CA PRO A 39 14.77 -0.78 -9.40
C PRO A 39 15.68 -1.03 -8.20
N GLU A 40 16.82 -0.36 -8.10
CA GLU A 40 17.75 -0.40 -6.97
C GLU A 40 17.13 0.16 -5.69
N ASP A 41 16.42 1.27 -5.78
CA ASP A 41 15.67 1.83 -4.65
C ASP A 41 14.67 0.79 -4.08
N VAL A 42 14.05 -0.02 -4.95
CA VAL A 42 13.13 -1.08 -4.50
C VAL A 42 13.88 -2.22 -3.81
N VAL A 43 15.07 -2.60 -4.29
CA VAL A 43 15.93 -3.56 -3.58
C VAL A 43 16.26 -3.04 -2.18
N ASP A 44 16.64 -1.77 -2.05
CA ASP A 44 16.96 -1.16 -0.76
C ASP A 44 15.74 -1.08 0.17
N LEU A 45 14.55 -0.85 -0.37
CA LEU A 45 13.30 -0.94 0.41
C LEU A 45 13.08 -2.33 1.00
N ILE A 46 13.29 -3.38 0.21
CA ILE A 46 13.16 -4.76 0.70
C ILE A 46 14.22 -5.07 1.75
N LYS A 47 15.48 -4.66 1.54
CA LYS A 47 16.54 -4.79 2.56
C LYS A 47 16.15 -4.10 3.86
N TYR A 48 15.58 -2.90 3.77
CA TYR A 48 15.14 -2.14 4.93
C TYR A 48 13.95 -2.82 5.63
N ASN A 49 12.94 -3.30 4.89
CA ASN A 49 11.86 -4.11 5.44
C ASN A 49 12.39 -5.32 6.23
N ILE A 50 13.31 -6.08 5.63
CA ILE A 50 13.94 -7.23 6.29
C ILE A 50 14.68 -6.82 7.55
N SER A 51 15.40 -5.69 7.53
CA SER A 51 16.12 -5.18 8.70
C SER A 51 15.18 -4.84 9.87
N LEU A 52 14.02 -4.26 9.58
CA LEU A 52 12.97 -4.00 10.57
C LEU A 52 12.38 -5.30 11.11
N GLU A 53 12.10 -6.26 10.24
CA GLU A 53 11.58 -7.58 10.63
C GLU A 53 12.56 -8.39 11.50
N LYS A 54 13.87 -8.16 11.35
CA LYS A 54 14.88 -8.74 12.22
C LYS A 54 14.93 -8.08 13.62
N LYS A 55 14.58 -6.81 13.71
CA LYS A 55 14.68 -6.00 14.95
C LYS A 55 13.39 -5.97 15.76
N ILE A 56 12.24 -6.01 15.08
CA ILE A 56 10.94 -5.78 15.72
C ILE A 56 10.28 -7.12 16.03
N ASN A 57 9.98 -7.35 17.32
CA ASN A 57 9.20 -8.49 17.74
C ASN A 57 7.75 -8.37 17.22
N PRO A 58 7.26 -9.32 16.40
CA PRO A 58 5.89 -9.31 15.89
C PRO A 58 4.80 -9.62 16.94
N GLY A 59 5.19 -10.08 18.13
CA GLY A 59 4.28 -10.47 19.21
C GLY A 59 3.72 -11.88 19.07
N ILE A 60 4.31 -12.71 18.22
CA ILE A 60 3.92 -14.11 17.94
C ILE A 60 5.15 -14.98 17.80
N SER A 61 5.01 -16.28 18.05
CA SER A 61 6.12 -17.22 18.06
C SER A 61 6.62 -17.63 16.68
N LYS A 62 5.77 -17.59 15.65
CA LYS A 62 6.14 -18.06 14.31
C LYS A 62 5.52 -17.17 13.20
N ARG A 63 6.40 -16.49 12.45
CA ARG A 63 6.05 -15.62 11.35
C ARG A 63 7.04 -15.78 10.20
N ASP A 64 6.61 -16.26 9.06
CA ASP A 64 7.41 -16.23 7.84
C ASP A 64 7.18 -14.94 7.04
N LEU A 65 8.24 -14.48 6.37
CA LEU A 65 8.21 -13.33 5.49
C LEU A 65 8.21 -13.84 4.04
N ILE A 66 7.07 -13.69 3.36
CA ILE A 66 6.90 -14.11 1.96
C ILE A 66 7.04 -12.89 1.07
N ILE A 67 8.09 -12.84 0.26
CA ILE A 67 8.33 -11.76 -0.71
C ILE A 67 7.94 -12.27 -2.09
N VAL A 68 6.90 -11.67 -2.67
CA VAL A 68 6.41 -12.04 -4.00
C VAL A 68 6.79 -10.95 -4.99
N ASN A 69 7.74 -11.26 -5.86
CA ASN A 69 8.17 -10.39 -6.93
C ASN A 69 7.27 -10.56 -8.16
N ASN A 70 6.67 -9.47 -8.60
CA ASN A 70 6.07 -9.34 -9.92
C ASN A 70 7.19 -9.09 -10.93
N ASP A 71 7.76 -10.16 -11.45
CA ASP A 71 8.97 -10.14 -12.24
C ASP A 71 8.81 -9.38 -13.56
N VAL A 72 9.75 -8.48 -13.79
CA VAL A 72 9.89 -7.65 -14.99
C VAL A 72 11.28 -7.81 -15.64
N GLY A 73 12.01 -8.87 -15.27
CA GLY A 73 13.32 -9.20 -15.84
C GLY A 73 14.51 -8.44 -15.25
N TYR A 74 14.36 -7.74 -14.12
CA TYR A 74 15.47 -7.04 -13.48
C TYR A 74 16.42 -8.01 -12.77
N LYS A 75 17.57 -8.29 -13.37
CA LYS A 75 18.53 -9.34 -12.95
C LYS A 75 19.05 -9.14 -11.52
N ASN A 76 19.45 -7.92 -11.14
CA ASN A 76 20.02 -7.67 -9.80
C ASN A 76 18.98 -7.91 -8.71
N GLY A 77 17.72 -7.50 -8.90
CA GLY A 77 16.64 -7.77 -7.96
C GLY A 77 16.33 -9.26 -7.84
N ASN A 78 16.31 -9.97 -8.97
CA ASN A 78 16.09 -11.42 -8.98
C ASN A 78 17.24 -12.19 -8.31
N ASN A 79 18.50 -11.75 -8.49
CA ASN A 79 19.66 -12.31 -7.81
C ASN A 79 19.56 -12.09 -6.30
N PHE A 80 19.29 -10.85 -5.90
CA PHE A 80 19.09 -10.51 -4.49
C PHE A 80 18.01 -11.38 -3.83
N LEU A 81 16.88 -11.60 -4.50
CA LEU A 81 15.82 -12.47 -3.94
C LEU A 81 16.27 -13.93 -3.83
N ARG A 82 17.07 -14.43 -4.76
CA ARG A 82 17.65 -15.80 -4.67
C ARG A 82 18.58 -15.92 -3.47
N GLU A 83 19.44 -14.93 -3.25
CA GLU A 83 20.39 -14.91 -2.13
C GLU A 83 19.71 -14.92 -0.76
N ILE A 84 18.59 -14.21 -0.60
CA ILE A 84 17.89 -14.11 0.67
C ILE A 84 16.84 -15.22 0.89
N SER A 85 16.57 -16.02 -0.14
CA SER A 85 15.55 -17.09 -0.06
C SER A 85 15.99 -18.19 0.92
N GLY A 86 15.14 -18.54 1.86
CA GLY A 86 15.43 -19.54 2.89
C GLY A 86 16.18 -19.02 4.10
N LEU A 87 16.68 -17.77 4.09
CA LEU A 87 17.39 -17.20 5.23
C LEU A 87 16.50 -17.20 6.48
N LYS A 88 17.04 -17.69 7.58
CA LYS A 88 16.41 -17.62 8.90
C LYS A 88 16.43 -16.17 9.41
N ILE A 89 15.32 -15.75 9.97
CA ILE A 89 15.17 -14.48 10.69
C ILE A 89 14.50 -14.77 12.03
N PRO A 90 14.56 -13.87 13.00
CA PRO A 90 13.81 -14.03 14.25
C PRO A 90 12.33 -14.34 13.94
N TYR A 91 11.81 -15.36 14.61
CA TYR A 91 10.41 -15.83 14.49
C TYR A 91 10.07 -16.58 13.18
N GLY A 92 11.01 -16.84 12.25
CA GLY A 92 10.72 -17.58 11.03
C GLY A 92 11.81 -17.52 9.96
N LYS A 93 11.39 -17.49 8.70
CA LYS A 93 12.30 -17.44 7.54
C LYS A 93 11.74 -16.55 6.44
N ILE A 94 12.63 -16.20 5.50
CA ILE A 94 12.29 -15.50 4.27
C ILE A 94 11.97 -16.55 3.19
N ILE A 95 10.84 -16.37 2.52
CA ILE A 95 10.43 -17.16 1.37
C ILE A 95 10.27 -16.21 0.20
N THR A 96 10.97 -16.44 -0.88
CA THR A 96 10.87 -15.60 -2.09
C THR A 96 10.12 -16.34 -3.19
N CYS A 97 9.35 -15.61 -3.96
CA CYS A 97 8.61 -16.13 -5.11
C CYS A 97 8.70 -15.13 -6.25
N ASN A 98 9.01 -15.63 -7.45
CA ASN A 98 8.89 -14.85 -8.68
C ASN A 98 7.65 -15.29 -9.45
N ARG A 99 6.93 -14.35 -10.03
CA ARG A 99 5.77 -14.57 -10.88
C ARG A 99 5.68 -13.50 -11.96
N LYS A 100 5.01 -13.82 -13.06
CA LYS A 100 4.68 -12.84 -14.09
C LYS A 100 3.88 -11.68 -13.47
N ASN A 101 4.22 -10.44 -13.82
CA ASN A 101 3.51 -9.27 -13.31
C ASN A 101 2.09 -9.18 -13.95
N ILE A 102 1.10 -9.71 -13.25
CA ILE A 102 -0.33 -9.67 -13.62
C ILE A 102 -1.12 -9.28 -12.37
N GLY A 103 -1.88 -8.19 -12.43
CA GLY A 103 -2.70 -7.72 -11.30
C GLY A 103 -1.88 -7.07 -10.18
N MET A 104 -0.62 -6.69 -10.44
CA MET A 104 0.25 -5.96 -9.50
C MET A 104 0.27 -6.61 -8.10
N SER A 105 0.19 -5.81 -7.03
CA SER A 105 0.23 -6.28 -5.64
C SER A 105 -0.88 -7.30 -5.33
N PHE A 106 -2.08 -7.08 -5.83
CA PHE A 106 -3.22 -7.99 -5.58
C PHE A 106 -3.05 -9.35 -6.27
N GLY A 107 -2.42 -9.38 -7.45
CA GLY A 107 -2.03 -10.62 -8.08
C GLY A 107 -0.94 -11.36 -7.30
N ALA A 108 -0.01 -10.63 -6.65
CA ALA A 108 0.99 -11.21 -5.76
C ALA A 108 0.35 -11.80 -4.49
N TYR A 109 -0.66 -11.13 -3.92
CA TYR A 109 -1.41 -11.63 -2.77
C TYR A 109 -2.18 -12.91 -3.09
N ASP A 110 -2.88 -12.95 -4.24
CA ASP A 110 -3.56 -14.16 -4.70
C ASP A 110 -2.59 -15.32 -4.91
N TYR A 111 -1.43 -15.05 -5.52
CA TYR A 111 -0.39 -16.07 -5.73
C TYR A 111 0.13 -16.62 -4.39
N ALA A 112 0.49 -15.74 -3.44
CA ALA A 112 0.96 -16.15 -2.13
C ALA A 112 -0.09 -16.96 -1.40
N PHE A 113 -1.35 -16.48 -1.39
CA PHE A 113 -2.43 -17.18 -0.75
C PHE A 113 -2.63 -18.58 -1.34
N ARG A 114 -2.76 -18.73 -2.65
CA ARG A 114 -2.92 -20.04 -3.30
C ARG A 114 -1.81 -21.03 -2.96
N LYS A 115 -0.57 -20.54 -2.94
CA LYS A 115 0.61 -21.38 -2.69
C LYS A 115 0.75 -21.81 -1.24
N PHE A 116 0.28 -20.98 -0.30
CA PHE A 116 0.59 -21.16 1.11
C PHE A 116 -0.63 -21.23 2.06
N LYS A 117 -1.86 -21.22 1.54
CA LYS A 117 -3.12 -21.19 2.32
C LYS A 117 -3.28 -22.32 3.35
N ASP A 118 -2.54 -23.42 3.20
CA ASP A 118 -2.63 -24.55 4.11
C ASP A 118 -1.49 -24.60 5.13
N ARG A 119 -0.64 -23.53 5.18
CA ARG A 119 0.50 -23.43 6.10
C ARG A 119 0.33 -22.39 7.19
N TYR A 120 -0.56 -21.41 6.98
CA TYR A 120 -0.70 -20.26 7.86
C TYR A 120 -2.13 -20.03 8.27
N ASP A 121 -2.30 -19.58 9.52
CA ASP A 121 -3.60 -19.26 10.09
C ASP A 121 -4.07 -17.84 9.70
N TYR A 122 -3.10 -16.92 9.52
CA TYR A 122 -3.35 -15.52 9.12
C TYR A 122 -2.34 -15.05 8.06
N PHE A 123 -2.81 -14.15 7.22
CA PHE A 123 -2.01 -13.42 6.25
C PHE A 123 -2.09 -11.92 6.51
N LEU A 124 -0.93 -11.28 6.65
CA LEU A 124 -0.78 -9.84 6.59
C LEU A 124 -0.22 -9.47 5.21
N PHE A 125 -1.01 -8.79 4.41
CA PHE A 125 -0.61 -8.30 3.09
C PHE A 125 -0.03 -6.89 3.20
N THR A 126 1.07 -6.64 2.52
CA THR A 126 1.75 -5.34 2.47
C THR A 126 2.41 -5.14 1.11
N GLU A 127 2.66 -3.89 0.75
CA GLU A 127 3.54 -3.54 -0.37
C GLU A 127 4.96 -3.30 0.12
N ASP A 128 5.92 -3.27 -0.80
CA ASP A 128 7.35 -3.07 -0.48
C ASP A 128 7.62 -1.71 0.18
N ASP A 129 6.77 -0.72 -0.08
CA ASP A 129 6.85 0.62 0.49
C ASP A 129 6.05 0.80 1.79
N THR A 130 5.58 -0.29 2.38
CA THR A 130 4.92 -0.28 3.68
C THR A 130 5.82 -0.89 4.75
N LEU A 131 6.20 -0.08 5.73
CA LEU A 131 7.14 -0.44 6.79
C LEU A 131 6.42 -0.69 8.11
N ILE A 132 6.97 -1.59 8.92
CA ILE A 132 6.50 -1.81 10.28
C ILE A 132 6.90 -0.63 11.18
N ALA A 133 5.94 -0.10 11.91
CA ALA A 133 6.14 1.04 12.81
C ALA A 133 6.13 0.64 14.29
N LYS A 134 5.62 -0.55 14.65
CA LYS A 134 5.34 -0.89 16.03
C LYS A 134 5.67 -2.33 16.39
N LYS A 135 6.24 -2.52 17.60
CA LYS A 135 6.40 -3.84 18.24
C LYS A 135 5.03 -4.49 18.46
N ASN A 136 4.99 -5.81 18.41
CA ASN A 136 3.78 -6.64 18.58
C ASN A 136 2.69 -6.38 17.51
N TYR A 137 3.06 -5.85 16.34
CA TYR A 137 2.13 -5.45 15.29
C TYR A 137 1.21 -6.58 14.81
N PHE A 138 1.69 -7.83 14.79
CA PHE A 138 0.88 -8.97 14.40
C PHE A 138 -0.10 -9.35 15.50
N LYS A 139 0.40 -9.48 16.74
CA LYS A 139 -0.46 -9.81 17.90
C LYS A 139 -1.57 -8.78 18.06
N ILE A 140 -1.22 -7.49 18.06
CA ILE A 140 -2.18 -6.39 18.15
C ILE A 140 -3.24 -6.49 17.05
N GLY A 141 -2.80 -6.74 15.80
CA GLY A 141 -3.73 -6.88 14.69
C GLY A 141 -4.65 -8.09 14.83
N ILE A 142 -4.14 -9.23 15.25
CA ILE A 142 -4.95 -10.45 15.49
C ILE A 142 -5.94 -10.24 16.62
N ASP A 143 -5.52 -9.64 17.73
CA ASP A 143 -6.38 -9.35 18.88
C ASP A 143 -7.55 -8.43 18.47
N ILE A 144 -7.25 -7.35 17.72
CA ILE A 144 -8.29 -6.46 17.17
C ILE A 144 -9.19 -7.21 16.19
N PHE A 145 -8.63 -7.96 15.23
CA PHE A 145 -9.40 -8.70 14.24
C PHE A 145 -10.40 -9.65 14.93
N ASN A 146 -9.96 -10.39 15.94
CA ASN A 146 -10.77 -11.37 16.66
C ASN A 146 -11.80 -10.73 17.62
N SER A 147 -11.60 -9.47 18.03
CA SER A 147 -12.55 -8.75 18.88
C SER A 147 -13.84 -8.33 18.14
N TYR A 148 -13.81 -8.32 16.81
CA TYR A 148 -14.97 -7.94 16.01
C TYR A 148 -15.68 -9.16 15.43
N LYS A 149 -16.94 -9.33 15.77
CA LYS A 149 -17.83 -10.32 15.13
C LYS A 149 -17.92 -10.02 13.62
N LYS A 150 -17.63 -11.00 12.79
CA LYS A 150 -17.62 -10.87 11.32
C LYS A 150 -16.54 -9.93 10.75
N ALA A 151 -15.40 -9.76 11.43
CA ALA A 151 -14.23 -9.17 10.78
C ALA A 151 -13.82 -10.02 9.58
N GLY A 152 -13.69 -9.40 8.41
CA GLY A 152 -13.21 -10.05 7.18
C GLY A 152 -11.78 -9.64 6.86
N PHE A 153 -11.50 -8.36 7.04
CA PHE A 153 -10.20 -7.78 6.81
C PHE A 153 -9.96 -6.62 7.78
N LEU A 154 -8.81 -6.60 8.43
CA LEU A 154 -8.37 -5.48 9.26
C LEU A 154 -7.40 -4.63 8.45
N ALA A 155 -7.82 -3.44 8.06
CA ALA A 155 -6.98 -2.49 7.36
C ALA A 155 -5.93 -1.87 8.31
N TYR A 156 -4.64 -2.01 7.99
CA TYR A 156 -3.54 -1.39 8.74
C TYR A 156 -3.29 0.05 8.28
N ILE A 157 -3.72 0.37 7.07
CA ILE A 157 -3.86 1.73 6.58
C ILE A 157 -5.36 1.99 6.44
N HIS A 158 -5.77 3.18 6.80
CA HIS A 158 -7.19 3.55 6.92
C HIS A 158 -8.00 3.23 5.66
N SER A 159 -9.15 2.60 5.82
CA SER A 159 -10.06 2.35 4.70
C SER A 159 -10.79 3.63 4.30
N THR A 160 -11.08 3.77 3.02
CA THR A 160 -11.74 4.96 2.47
C THR A 160 -12.90 4.57 1.54
N LYS A 161 -13.92 5.42 1.50
CA LYS A 161 -14.95 5.34 0.46
C LYS A 161 -14.34 5.76 -0.87
N VAL A 162 -14.81 5.14 -1.94
CA VAL A 162 -14.27 5.36 -3.29
C VAL A 162 -15.29 6.04 -4.20
N ASP A 163 -14.78 6.69 -5.23
CA ASP A 163 -15.59 7.36 -6.24
C ASP A 163 -16.32 6.37 -7.16
N LYS A 164 -17.42 6.85 -7.76
CA LYS A 164 -18.31 6.06 -8.62
C LYS A 164 -17.57 5.35 -9.76
N MET A 165 -16.56 5.98 -10.32
CA MET A 165 -15.76 5.42 -11.42
C MET A 165 -15.07 4.09 -11.06
N TYR A 166 -14.73 3.87 -9.79
CA TYR A 166 -14.06 2.64 -9.33
C TYR A 166 -15.02 1.52 -8.92
N TYR A 167 -16.22 1.85 -8.45
CA TYR A 167 -17.12 0.81 -7.96
C TYR A 167 -18.22 0.40 -8.97
N LYS A 168 -18.58 1.28 -9.91
CA LYS A 168 -19.56 0.97 -10.95
C LYS A 168 -19.17 -0.26 -11.80
N PRO A 169 -17.91 -0.39 -12.26
CA PRO A 169 -17.48 -1.58 -13.03
C PRO A 169 -17.54 -2.89 -12.25
N LEU A 170 -17.62 -2.83 -10.92
CA LEU A 170 -17.73 -3.98 -10.02
C LEU A 170 -19.17 -4.32 -9.63
N ASN A 171 -20.17 -3.60 -10.19
CA ASN A 171 -21.56 -3.68 -9.77
C ASN A 171 -21.74 -3.56 -8.25
N LEU A 172 -21.03 -2.58 -7.66
CA LEU A 172 -21.12 -2.26 -6.24
C LEU A 172 -22.00 -1.02 -6.05
N ASN A 173 -22.70 -0.98 -4.92
CA ASN A 173 -23.28 0.26 -4.43
C ASN A 173 -22.23 1.04 -3.60
N ARG A 174 -22.45 2.34 -3.42
CA ARG A 174 -21.54 3.22 -2.69
C ARG A 174 -21.25 2.77 -1.25
N LYS A 175 -22.22 2.10 -0.59
CA LYS A 175 -22.05 1.62 0.79
C LYS A 175 -21.03 0.48 0.89
N ASN A 176 -20.95 -0.35 -0.15
CA ASN A 176 -20.12 -1.55 -0.20
C ASN A 176 -18.79 -1.32 -0.93
N ALA A 177 -18.57 -0.12 -1.43
CA ALA A 177 -17.37 0.24 -2.17
C ALA A 177 -16.35 0.90 -1.24
N ILE A 178 -15.39 0.10 -0.78
CA ILE A 178 -14.34 0.52 0.16
C ILE A 178 -12.99 0.18 -0.47
N SER A 179 -12.06 1.11 -0.42
CA SER A 179 -10.64 0.87 -0.65
C SER A 179 -9.93 0.70 0.69
N ALA A 180 -9.09 -0.30 0.82
CA ALA A 180 -8.19 -0.50 1.93
C ALA A 180 -6.75 -0.31 1.46
N HIS A 181 -6.40 0.88 1.06
CA HIS A 181 -5.10 1.40 0.62
C HIS A 181 -4.04 0.31 0.33
N GLY A 182 -3.84 -0.08 -0.94
CA GLY A 182 -2.94 -1.18 -1.34
C GLY A 182 -3.30 -2.55 -0.71
N ALA A 183 -4.51 -2.68 -0.12
CA ALA A 183 -4.92 -3.80 0.73
C ALA A 183 -3.87 -4.16 1.81
N THR A 184 -3.20 -3.15 2.36
CA THR A 184 -2.32 -3.35 3.51
C THR A 184 -3.16 -3.70 4.74
N GLY A 185 -3.10 -4.96 5.16
CA GLY A 185 -3.91 -5.43 6.28
C GLY A 185 -3.93 -6.94 6.47
N LEU A 186 -4.66 -7.35 7.48
CA LEU A 186 -4.70 -8.70 8.02
C LEU A 186 -6.05 -9.38 7.73
N SER A 187 -5.98 -10.66 7.37
CA SER A 187 -7.16 -11.54 7.35
C SER A 187 -6.80 -12.95 7.79
N SER A 188 -7.79 -13.70 8.30
CA SER A 188 -7.61 -15.12 8.58
C SER A 188 -7.68 -15.95 7.31
N THR A 189 -6.94 -17.05 7.30
CA THR A 189 -6.93 -18.01 6.18
C THR A 189 -8.32 -18.58 5.92
N GLU A 190 -9.09 -18.83 6.96
CA GLU A 190 -10.45 -19.34 6.83
C GLU A 190 -11.34 -18.42 6.00
N ILE A 191 -11.29 -17.11 6.29
CA ILE A 191 -12.09 -16.12 5.57
C ILE A 191 -11.58 -15.92 4.14
N LEU A 192 -10.26 -15.88 3.96
CA LEU A 192 -9.66 -15.83 2.62
C LEU A 192 -10.04 -17.06 1.78
N LYS A 193 -10.14 -18.27 2.36
CA LYS A 193 -10.66 -19.48 1.69
C LYS A 193 -12.12 -19.29 1.26
N LYS A 194 -12.97 -18.63 2.06
CA LYS A 194 -14.37 -18.32 1.67
C LYS A 194 -14.42 -17.34 0.49
N VAL A 195 -13.59 -16.29 0.49
CA VAL A 195 -13.46 -15.37 -0.66
C VAL A 195 -12.98 -16.14 -1.89
N PHE A 196 -11.93 -16.94 -1.73
CA PHE A 196 -11.37 -17.73 -2.82
C PHE A 196 -12.39 -18.72 -3.40
N LYS A 197 -13.14 -19.44 -2.55
CA LYS A 197 -14.20 -20.36 -2.98
C LYS A 197 -15.27 -19.66 -3.81
N LYS A 198 -15.65 -18.41 -3.44
CA LYS A 198 -16.69 -17.65 -4.15
C LYS A 198 -16.21 -17.11 -5.52
N TYR A 199 -14.96 -16.69 -5.63
CA TYR A 199 -14.45 -15.98 -6.81
C TYR A 199 -13.42 -16.76 -7.63
N GLY A 200 -13.01 -17.97 -7.18
CA GLY A 200 -11.95 -18.76 -7.81
C GLY A 200 -10.54 -18.19 -7.64
N LYS A 201 -10.43 -17.03 -7.00
CA LYS A 201 -9.18 -16.30 -6.73
C LYS A 201 -9.42 -15.22 -5.68
N LEU A 202 -8.36 -14.66 -5.08
CA LEU A 202 -8.47 -13.37 -4.44
C LEU A 202 -8.63 -12.29 -5.52
N PRO A 203 -9.58 -11.36 -5.40
CA PRO A 203 -9.91 -10.42 -6.47
C PRO A 203 -8.72 -9.56 -6.91
N HIS A 204 -8.43 -9.58 -8.19
CA HIS A 204 -7.45 -8.75 -8.88
C HIS A 204 -7.75 -8.71 -10.37
N TYR A 205 -7.19 -7.72 -11.07
CA TYR A 205 -7.27 -7.62 -12.51
C TYR A 205 -6.33 -8.63 -13.20
N LYS A 206 -6.75 -9.17 -14.35
CA LYS A 206 -5.94 -10.15 -15.13
C LYS A 206 -4.91 -9.49 -16.07
N GLY A 207 -4.52 -8.25 -15.82
CA GLY A 207 -3.56 -7.49 -16.62
C GLY A 207 -2.81 -6.48 -15.76
N ASN A 208 -2.15 -5.51 -16.40
CA ASN A 208 -1.30 -4.50 -15.76
C ASN A 208 -1.80 -3.07 -15.95
N ASP A 209 -3.03 -2.90 -16.46
CA ASP A 209 -3.65 -1.59 -16.54
C ASP A 209 -3.85 -1.03 -15.12
N TYR A 210 -3.24 0.12 -14.84
CA TYR A 210 -3.19 0.71 -13.50
C TYR A 210 -4.59 0.99 -12.94
N GLN A 211 -5.46 1.61 -13.74
CA GLN A 211 -6.83 1.94 -13.31
C GLN A 211 -7.67 0.69 -13.00
N LYS A 212 -7.53 -0.33 -13.85
CA LYS A 212 -8.20 -1.62 -13.63
C LYS A 212 -7.61 -2.35 -12.43
N CYS A 213 -6.30 -2.25 -12.20
CA CYS A 213 -5.68 -2.82 -10.98
C CYS A 213 -6.19 -2.16 -9.70
N ILE A 214 -6.40 -0.82 -9.69
CA ILE A 214 -7.07 -0.13 -8.58
C ILE A 214 -8.50 -0.64 -8.45
N THR A 215 -9.28 -0.62 -9.52
CA THR A 215 -10.69 -1.01 -9.50
C THR A 215 -10.88 -2.44 -8.98
N TYR A 216 -10.23 -3.41 -9.62
CA TYR A 216 -10.43 -4.83 -9.30
C TYR A 216 -9.59 -5.31 -8.10
N GLY A 217 -8.50 -4.62 -7.78
CA GLY A 217 -7.63 -4.89 -6.64
C GLY A 217 -8.02 -4.07 -5.43
N GLU A 218 -7.67 -2.78 -5.39
CA GLU A 218 -7.87 -1.93 -4.20
C GLU A 218 -9.31 -1.83 -3.73
N VAL A 219 -10.27 -1.83 -4.67
CA VAL A 219 -11.70 -1.78 -4.35
C VAL A 219 -12.32 -3.16 -4.36
N GLY A 220 -11.98 -3.99 -5.34
CA GLY A 220 -12.57 -5.32 -5.52
C GLY A 220 -12.20 -6.29 -4.40
N PHE A 221 -10.96 -6.29 -3.95
CA PHE A 221 -10.49 -7.20 -2.91
C PHE A 221 -11.18 -6.93 -1.56
N PRO A 222 -11.15 -5.72 -0.97
CA PRO A 222 -11.88 -5.44 0.27
C PRO A 222 -13.39 -5.63 0.13
N SER A 223 -13.97 -5.20 -1.00
CA SER A 223 -15.41 -5.35 -1.24
C SER A 223 -15.85 -6.81 -1.34
N SER A 224 -14.95 -7.73 -1.67
CA SER A 224 -15.25 -9.16 -1.71
C SER A 224 -15.61 -9.74 -0.34
N PHE A 225 -14.99 -9.25 0.72
CA PHE A 225 -15.34 -9.64 2.09
C PHE A 225 -16.74 -9.16 2.46
N ILE A 226 -17.09 -7.93 2.09
CA ILE A 226 -18.43 -7.38 2.33
C ILE A 226 -19.48 -8.20 1.60
N LYS A 227 -19.21 -8.58 0.34
CA LYS A 227 -20.13 -9.42 -0.47
C LYS A 227 -20.37 -10.83 0.08
N ILE A 228 -19.52 -11.31 0.97
CA ILE A 228 -19.70 -12.61 1.66
C ILE A 228 -20.14 -12.43 3.12
N GLY A 229 -20.61 -11.22 3.50
CA GLY A 229 -21.21 -10.93 4.80
C GLY A 229 -20.24 -10.59 5.92
N TYR A 230 -18.97 -10.29 5.59
CA TYR A 230 -17.96 -9.83 6.55
C TYR A 230 -17.80 -8.31 6.50
N LYS A 231 -17.05 -7.77 7.46
CA LYS A 231 -16.77 -6.34 7.59
C LYS A 231 -15.30 -6.04 7.33
N ILE A 232 -15.02 -4.86 6.80
CA ILE A 232 -13.69 -4.25 6.84
C ILE A 232 -13.59 -3.47 8.14
N ILE A 233 -12.56 -3.75 8.92
CA ILE A 233 -12.29 -3.10 10.19
C ILE A 233 -11.07 -2.21 10.01
N ASP A 234 -11.13 -0.99 10.52
CA ASP A 234 -9.98 -0.11 10.61
C ASP A 234 -9.30 -0.25 11.98
N LEU A 235 -8.02 0.06 12.04
CA LEU A 235 -7.33 0.19 13.32
C LEU A 235 -8.00 1.29 14.16
N PRO A 236 -8.02 1.15 15.49
CA PRO A 236 -8.46 2.21 16.39
C PRO A 236 -7.75 3.54 16.10
N LYS A 237 -8.48 4.65 16.25
CA LYS A 237 -7.95 5.99 15.99
C LYS A 237 -6.67 6.24 16.82
N GLY A 238 -5.61 6.70 16.16
CA GLY A 238 -4.30 6.96 16.78
C GLY A 238 -3.39 5.74 16.89
N LEU A 239 -3.88 4.52 16.59
CA LEU A 239 -3.02 3.35 16.51
C LEU A 239 -2.40 3.23 15.12
N VAL A 240 -1.07 3.29 15.06
CA VAL A 240 -0.28 3.13 13.83
C VAL A 240 0.57 1.87 13.95
N LEU A 241 0.37 0.90 13.08
CA LEU A 241 1.14 -0.35 13.01
C LEU A 241 2.14 -0.36 11.86
N THR A 242 1.85 0.42 10.81
CA THR A 242 2.68 0.55 9.61
C THR A 242 2.77 2.01 9.18
N ILE A 243 3.84 2.36 8.51
CA ILE A 243 4.06 3.68 7.90
C ILE A 243 4.49 3.54 6.44
N PRO A 244 4.17 4.50 5.58
CA PRO A 244 4.69 4.54 4.22
C PRO A 244 6.21 4.78 4.20
N ALA A 245 6.94 4.02 3.38
CA ALA A 245 8.39 4.12 3.29
C ALA A 245 8.88 5.40 2.61
N TYR A 246 8.05 6.01 1.77
CA TYR A 246 8.46 7.20 1.03
C TYR A 246 8.77 8.39 1.96
N ASP A 247 8.14 8.49 3.12
CA ASP A 247 8.47 9.52 4.12
C ASP A 247 9.92 9.42 4.59
N LEU A 248 10.44 8.19 4.72
CA LEU A 248 11.83 7.94 5.09
C LEU A 248 12.78 8.08 3.91
N MET A 249 12.38 7.67 2.71
CA MET A 249 13.19 7.80 1.50
C MET A 249 13.34 9.24 1.07
N THR A 250 12.29 10.05 1.20
CA THR A 250 12.34 11.48 0.93
C THR A 250 13.33 12.17 1.86
N LYS A 251 13.34 11.84 3.15
CA LYS A 251 14.32 12.35 4.12
C LYS A 251 15.76 11.97 3.77
N LYS A 252 16.00 10.76 3.25
CA LYS A 252 17.33 10.26 2.90
C LYS A 252 17.86 10.85 1.58
N LYS A 253 16.99 11.06 0.59
CA LYS A 253 17.35 11.51 -0.77
C LYS A 253 17.32 13.03 -0.91
N TYR A 254 16.42 13.69 -0.21
CA TYR A 254 16.32 15.15 -0.14
C TYR A 254 16.72 15.59 1.26
N LYS A 255 17.97 16.01 1.44
CA LYS A 255 18.54 16.47 2.72
C LYS A 255 17.79 17.66 3.36
N LYS A 256 16.72 18.16 2.77
CA LYS A 256 15.89 19.25 3.29
C LYS A 256 14.42 18.78 3.40
N TRP A 257 13.86 18.92 4.58
CA TRP A 257 12.42 18.99 4.73
C TRP A 257 11.88 20.21 3.98
N PRO A 258 10.63 20.12 3.44
CA PRO A 258 9.97 21.33 3.00
C PRO A 258 9.95 22.33 4.15
N SER A 259 10.27 23.59 3.86
CA SER A 259 10.23 24.67 4.84
C SER A 259 8.82 24.79 5.41
N ASN A 260 8.69 25.33 6.62
CA ASN A 260 7.38 25.60 7.23
C ASN A 260 6.48 26.43 6.29
N ILE A 261 7.09 27.29 5.45
CA ILE A 261 6.40 28.09 4.42
C ILE A 261 5.81 27.18 3.32
N GLU A 262 6.53 26.15 2.86
CA GLU A 262 6.04 25.21 1.84
C GLU A 262 4.92 24.32 2.41
N ILE A 263 5.02 23.91 3.67
CA ILE A 263 3.98 23.19 4.39
C ILE A 263 2.73 24.05 4.58
N PHE A 264 2.89 25.30 5.01
CA PHE A 264 1.80 26.28 5.15
C PHE A 264 1.11 26.55 3.81
N TYR A 265 1.88 26.78 2.75
CA TYR A 265 1.37 27.05 1.41
C TYR A 265 0.58 25.85 0.83
N TYR A 266 0.99 24.63 1.14
CA TYR A 266 0.24 23.41 0.80
C TYR A 266 -1.13 23.36 1.51
N TYR A 267 -1.14 23.51 2.82
CA TYR A 267 -2.40 23.50 3.59
C TYR A 267 -3.32 24.63 3.18
N PHE A 268 -2.78 25.81 2.93
CA PHE A 268 -3.52 26.97 2.43
C PHE A 268 -4.19 26.68 1.08
N LYS A 269 -3.45 26.15 0.11
CA LYS A 269 -4.01 25.73 -1.19
C LYS A 269 -5.06 24.64 -1.06
N ARG A 270 -4.83 23.63 -0.23
CA ARG A 270 -5.80 22.55 0.02
C ARG A 270 -7.08 23.07 0.65
N THR A 271 -7.00 24.06 1.52
CA THR A 271 -8.15 24.73 2.16
C THR A 271 -8.94 25.54 1.16
N ILE A 272 -8.29 26.35 0.33
CA ILE A 272 -8.91 27.10 -0.77
C ILE A 272 -9.63 26.15 -1.73
N TYR A 273 -8.98 25.04 -2.12
CA TYR A 273 -9.59 24.03 -3.00
C TYR A 273 -10.89 23.42 -2.40
N LYS A 274 -10.89 23.15 -1.10
CA LYS A 274 -12.05 22.63 -0.39
C LYS A 274 -13.20 23.64 -0.25
N ILE A 275 -12.86 24.91 -0.02
CA ILE A 275 -13.86 25.98 0.23
C ILE A 275 -14.53 26.41 -1.06
N PHE A 276 -13.80 26.52 -2.15
CA PHE A 276 -14.32 27.18 -3.34
C PHE A 276 -14.88 26.26 -4.41
N SER A 277 -14.71 24.91 -4.31
CA SER A 277 -15.14 23.93 -5.35
C SER A 277 -14.90 24.41 -6.79
N ILE A 278 -13.81 25.17 -6.99
CA ILE A 278 -13.53 25.93 -8.20
C ILE A 278 -13.17 24.99 -9.34
N SER A 279 -13.68 25.25 -10.54
CA SER A 279 -13.33 24.50 -11.75
C SER A 279 -11.81 24.52 -11.99
N SER A 280 -11.27 23.45 -12.54
CA SER A 280 -9.83 23.26 -12.73
C SER A 280 -9.11 24.39 -13.53
N LEU A 281 -9.86 25.08 -14.39
CA LEU A 281 -9.37 26.20 -15.21
C LEU A 281 -9.12 27.47 -14.39
N THR A 282 -10.05 27.84 -13.51
CA THR A 282 -9.94 29.05 -12.66
C THR A 282 -8.84 28.87 -11.63
N LEU A 283 -8.70 27.65 -11.09
CA LEU A 283 -7.64 27.32 -10.16
C LEU A 283 -6.25 27.39 -10.82
N SER A 284 -6.11 26.88 -12.06
CA SER A 284 -4.85 26.97 -12.82
C SER A 284 -4.38 28.40 -13.01
N PHE A 285 -5.31 29.34 -13.27
CA PHE A 285 -5.00 30.76 -13.41
C PHE A 285 -4.50 31.37 -12.09
N TYR A 286 -5.20 31.15 -10.98
CA TYR A 286 -4.77 31.61 -9.65
C TYR A 286 -3.43 31.01 -9.22
N LEU A 287 -3.16 29.74 -9.55
CA LEU A 287 -1.90 29.08 -9.24
C LEU A 287 -0.72 29.64 -10.04
N LYS A 288 -0.95 30.07 -11.28
CA LYS A 288 0.08 30.82 -12.07
C LYS A 288 0.42 32.15 -11.43
N ILE A 289 -0.57 32.92 -10.98
CA ILE A 289 -0.34 34.18 -10.27
C ILE A 289 0.48 33.97 -8.99
N LEU A 290 0.14 32.98 -8.19
CA LEU A 290 0.85 32.66 -6.96
C LEU A 290 2.26 32.11 -7.21
N SER A 291 2.49 31.39 -8.31
CA SER A 291 3.82 30.95 -8.72
C SER A 291 4.71 32.14 -9.15
N CYS A 292 4.15 33.12 -9.87
CA CYS A 292 4.85 34.34 -10.20
C CYS A 292 5.21 35.16 -8.94
N ALA A 293 4.30 35.25 -7.97
CA ALA A 293 4.57 35.92 -6.70
C ALA A 293 5.68 35.24 -5.87
N LYS A 294 5.75 33.90 -5.91
CA LYS A 294 6.82 33.13 -5.25
C LYS A 294 8.20 33.40 -5.84
N ASN A 295 8.27 33.53 -7.16
CA ASN A 295 9.54 33.83 -7.86
C ASN A 295 10.01 35.29 -7.65
N MET A 296 9.11 36.20 -7.27
CA MET A 296 9.45 37.57 -6.89
C MET A 296 9.93 37.74 -5.45
N ILE A 297 9.65 36.76 -4.58
CA ILE A 297 10.01 36.79 -3.13
C ILE A 297 11.22 35.88 -2.83
N ALA A 298 11.63 35.03 -3.77
CA ALA A 298 12.83 34.22 -3.60
C ALA A 298 14.06 35.16 -3.67
N PRO A 299 14.89 35.28 -2.63
CA PRO A 299 16.14 36.04 -2.75
C PRO A 299 17.01 35.33 -3.79
N ASN A 300 17.53 36.09 -4.71
CA ASN A 300 18.59 35.68 -5.63
C ASN A 300 19.78 35.21 -4.77
N ASN A 301 20.01 33.92 -4.75
CA ASN A 301 21.27 33.31 -4.32
C ASN A 301 21.80 32.47 -5.47
#